data_ef773239535d6d8d11bd7bc0eb111d15
#
_entry.id   ef773239535d6d8d11bd7bc0eb111d15
#
_cell.length_a   1.000
_cell.length_b   1.000
_cell.length_c   1.000
_cell.angle_alpha   90.00
_cell.angle_beta   90.00
_cell.angle_gamma   90.00
#
_symmetry.space_group_name_H-M   'P 1'
#
loop_
_entity.id
_entity.type
_entity.pdbx_description
1 polymer ?
#
loop_
_entity_poly.entity_id
_entity_poly.type
_entity_poly.pdbx_seq_one_letter_code
_entity_poly.pdbx_strand_id
1 'polypeptide(L)'
;RRDGKRIPETGNRGMMTNTQEELLQALRCFMQGDEEYHLPERFSQLKELCDLAAMHKILAIIYEMIRRDSVLLLEENAPLAARWKKSAIAEVMLQVQRTAGFLELYQKLQKEGVHPLVVKGLICRSFYEKPDFRISADEDLLLRKEEFETFDRILLEEGYQRQALDPKD
;
A
#
# COMPACT_ATOMS: atom_id res chain seq x y z
N ARG A 1 3.46 19.78 50.68
CA ARG A 1 3.92 20.55 49.50
C ARG A 1 4.51 19.54 48.54
N ARG A 2 3.80 19.22 47.46
CA ARG A 2 4.30 18.39 46.35
C ARG A 2 4.61 19.36 45.22
N ASP A 3 5.89 19.51 44.89
CA ASP A 3 6.35 20.34 43.80
C ASP A 3 6.01 19.59 42.47
N GLY A 4 5.06 20.17 41.72
CA GLY A 4 4.72 19.73 40.40
C GLY A 4 5.82 20.09 39.40
N LYS A 5 6.68 19.15 39.05
CA LYS A 5 7.54 19.26 37.87
C LYS A 5 6.68 19.33 36.63
N ARG A 6 6.52 20.50 36.03
CA ARG A 6 6.02 20.68 34.68
C ARG A 6 7.00 20.00 33.71
N ILE A 7 6.50 19.03 32.98
CA ILE A 7 7.18 18.45 31.81
C ILE A 7 7.19 19.53 30.73
N PRO A 8 8.35 19.92 30.15
CA PRO A 8 8.36 20.88 29.07
C PRO A 8 7.71 20.27 27.83
N GLU A 9 6.60 20.85 27.35
CA GLU A 9 6.05 20.64 26.05
C GLU A 9 6.96 21.28 24.99
N THR A 10 8.01 20.57 24.58
CA THR A 10 8.81 20.93 23.42
C THR A 10 8.81 19.75 22.45
N GLY A 11 7.65 19.36 21.97
CA GLY A 11 7.50 18.64 20.72
C GLY A 11 7.56 19.68 19.60
N ASN A 12 8.71 19.82 18.96
CA ASN A 12 8.81 20.45 17.64
C ASN A 12 7.99 19.58 16.68
N ARG A 13 6.69 19.86 16.54
CA ARG A 13 5.87 19.35 15.45
C ARG A 13 6.43 20.01 14.20
N GLY A 14 7.37 19.33 13.52
CA GLY A 14 7.87 19.79 12.25
C GLY A 14 6.67 20.18 11.39
N MET A 15 6.66 21.42 10.92
CA MET A 15 5.61 21.92 10.03
C MET A 15 5.61 21.04 8.79
N MET A 16 4.47 20.44 8.45
CA MET A 16 4.35 19.61 7.24
C MET A 16 4.71 20.46 6.02
N THR A 17 5.32 19.83 5.03
CA THR A 17 5.56 20.49 3.75
C THR A 17 4.24 20.54 2.95
N ASN A 18 4.15 21.51 2.03
CA ASN A 18 3.00 21.61 1.12
C ASN A 18 2.73 20.30 0.38
N THR A 19 3.78 19.59 -0.07
CA THR A 19 3.67 18.28 -0.72
C THR A 19 3.07 17.21 0.19
N GLN A 20 3.42 17.20 1.48
CA GLN A 20 2.86 16.27 2.46
C GLN A 20 1.39 16.56 2.73
N GLU A 21 1.02 17.83 2.80
CA GLU A 21 -0.38 18.25 2.98
C GLU A 21 -1.24 17.78 1.80
N GLU A 22 -0.78 18.02 0.57
CA GLU A 22 -1.48 17.60 -0.65
C GLU A 22 -1.58 16.08 -0.76
N LEU A 23 -0.52 15.34 -0.41
CA LEU A 23 -0.56 13.87 -0.37
C LEU A 23 -1.65 13.37 0.57
N LEU A 24 -1.70 13.93 1.79
CA LEU A 24 -2.68 13.50 2.80
C LEU A 24 -4.10 13.91 2.42
N GLN A 25 -4.27 15.06 1.78
CA GLN A 25 -5.58 15.50 1.31
C GLN A 25 -6.10 14.62 0.17
N ALA A 26 -5.28 14.32 -0.83
CA ALA A 26 -5.63 13.40 -1.90
C ALA A 26 -5.98 12.01 -1.37
N LEU A 27 -5.18 11.49 -0.42
CA LEU A 27 -5.46 10.20 0.22
C LEU A 27 -6.77 10.21 1.00
N ARG A 28 -7.08 11.30 1.72
CA ARG A 28 -8.34 11.46 2.45
C ARG A 28 -9.55 11.46 1.51
N CYS A 29 -9.49 12.23 0.42
CA CYS A 29 -10.53 12.24 -0.61
C CYS A 29 -10.75 10.84 -1.19
N PHE A 30 -9.68 10.14 -1.55
CA PHE A 30 -9.76 8.75 -2.03
C PHE A 30 -10.48 7.83 -1.03
N MET A 31 -10.13 7.90 0.26
CA MET A 31 -10.74 7.06 1.31
C MET A 31 -12.20 7.42 1.59
N GLN A 32 -12.64 8.61 1.24
CA GLN A 32 -14.02 9.07 1.38
C GLN A 32 -14.86 8.82 0.12
N GLY A 33 -14.26 8.31 -0.95
CA GLY A 33 -14.92 8.16 -2.25
C GLY A 33 -15.18 9.51 -2.95
N ASP A 34 -14.45 10.56 -2.58
CA ASP A 34 -14.57 11.88 -3.18
C ASP A 34 -13.66 11.96 -4.41
N GLU A 35 -14.27 12.06 -5.59
CA GLU A 35 -13.56 12.16 -6.88
C GLU A 35 -13.23 13.61 -7.28
N GLU A 36 -13.64 14.61 -6.50
CA GLU A 36 -13.49 16.04 -6.84
C GLU A 36 -12.21 16.68 -6.28
N TYR A 37 -11.21 15.89 -5.92
CA TYR A 37 -9.94 16.44 -5.45
C TYR A 37 -9.18 17.11 -6.60
N HIS A 38 -8.70 18.34 -6.33
CA HIS A 38 -7.86 19.12 -7.24
C HIS A 38 -6.61 19.65 -6.54
N LEU A 39 -5.48 19.59 -7.24
CA LEU A 39 -4.25 20.24 -6.81
C LEU A 39 -4.43 21.77 -6.85
N PRO A 40 -3.75 22.54 -5.97
CA PRO A 40 -3.69 23.99 -6.10
C PRO A 40 -3.17 24.41 -7.48
N GLU A 41 -3.80 25.41 -8.11
CA GLU A 41 -3.48 25.87 -9.49
C GLU A 41 -2.00 26.14 -9.75
N ARG A 42 -1.22 26.50 -8.72
CA ARG A 42 0.21 26.80 -8.80
C ARG A 42 1.07 25.74 -8.12
N PHE A 43 0.57 24.49 -8.02
CA PHE A 43 1.33 23.43 -7.41
C PHE A 43 2.50 23.01 -8.32
N SER A 44 3.72 23.30 -7.89
CA SER A 44 4.95 23.06 -8.67
C SER A 44 5.73 21.80 -8.24
N GLN A 45 5.35 21.16 -7.13
CA GLN A 45 6.08 20.02 -6.55
C GLN A 45 5.55 18.65 -7.00
N LEU A 46 5.05 18.52 -8.23
CA LEU A 46 4.51 17.26 -8.77
C LEU A 46 5.49 16.10 -8.70
N LYS A 47 6.77 16.36 -9.00
CA LYS A 47 7.80 15.30 -8.91
C LYS A 47 7.98 14.83 -7.47
N GLU A 48 8.06 15.75 -6.51
CA GLU A 48 8.18 15.44 -5.09
C GLU A 48 6.96 14.66 -4.58
N LEU A 49 5.75 15.05 -4.99
CA LEU A 49 4.51 14.34 -4.69
C LEU A 49 4.54 12.91 -5.23
N CYS A 50 5.00 12.72 -6.47
CA CYS A 50 5.17 11.42 -7.09
C CYS A 50 6.17 10.54 -6.30
N ASP A 51 7.33 11.08 -5.96
CA ASP A 51 8.38 10.38 -5.25
C ASP A 51 7.91 10.01 -3.82
N LEU A 52 7.19 10.90 -3.14
CA LEU A 52 6.61 10.66 -1.82
C LEU A 52 5.52 9.59 -1.86
N ALA A 53 4.63 9.63 -2.84
CA ALA A 53 3.59 8.62 -3.05
C ALA A 53 4.20 7.22 -3.32
N ALA A 54 5.28 7.16 -4.13
CA ALA A 54 6.01 5.92 -4.39
C ALA A 54 6.68 5.36 -3.13
N MET A 55 7.33 6.22 -2.34
CA MET A 55 7.98 5.84 -1.08
C MET A 55 6.98 5.20 -0.09
N HIS A 56 5.75 5.72 -0.04
CA HIS A 56 4.69 5.20 0.82
C HIS A 56 3.85 4.09 0.19
N LYS A 57 4.20 3.60 -1.02
CA LYS A 57 3.48 2.55 -1.76
C LYS A 57 2.01 2.86 -2.01
N ILE A 58 1.70 4.15 -2.23
CA ILE A 58 0.36 4.67 -2.56
C ILE A 58 0.33 5.41 -3.90
N LEU A 59 1.31 5.14 -4.76
CA LEU A 59 1.47 5.82 -6.04
C LEU A 59 0.23 5.70 -6.93
N ALA A 60 -0.37 4.50 -7.00
CA ALA A 60 -1.57 4.26 -7.79
C ALA A 60 -2.77 5.05 -7.26
N ILE A 61 -2.92 5.15 -5.94
CA ILE A 61 -4.00 5.91 -5.28
C ILE A 61 -3.88 7.40 -5.63
N ILE A 62 -2.70 7.99 -5.40
CA ILE A 62 -2.50 9.43 -5.65
C ILE A 62 -2.61 9.73 -7.15
N TYR A 63 -2.07 8.86 -8.02
CA TYR A 63 -2.24 9.03 -9.46
C TYR A 63 -3.71 9.02 -9.87
N GLU A 64 -4.53 8.11 -9.33
CA GLU A 64 -5.97 8.05 -9.64
C GLU A 64 -6.67 9.37 -9.29
N MET A 65 -6.31 9.98 -8.15
CA MET A 65 -6.91 11.23 -7.69
C MET A 65 -6.56 12.42 -8.59
N ILE A 66 -5.32 12.48 -9.10
CA ILE A 66 -4.85 13.67 -9.86
C ILE A 66 -4.73 13.45 -11.37
N ARG A 67 -5.01 12.25 -11.91
CA ARG A 67 -4.82 11.93 -13.33
C ARG A 67 -5.63 12.81 -14.31
N ARG A 68 -6.68 13.44 -13.82
CA ARG A 68 -7.51 14.39 -14.61
C ARG A 68 -7.29 15.84 -14.22
N ASP A 69 -6.37 16.07 -13.27
CA ASP A 69 -6.09 17.41 -12.79
C ASP A 69 -5.40 18.26 -13.85
N SER A 70 -5.80 19.53 -13.95
CA SER A 70 -5.28 20.47 -14.93
C SER A 70 -3.77 20.70 -14.78
N VAL A 71 -3.25 20.71 -13.56
CA VAL A 71 -1.81 20.89 -13.29
C VAL A 71 -0.99 19.72 -13.83
N LEU A 72 -1.47 18.48 -13.66
CA LEU A 72 -0.79 17.29 -14.19
C LEU A 72 -0.88 17.23 -15.72
N LEU A 73 -1.97 17.77 -16.32
CA LEU A 73 -2.23 17.74 -17.75
C LEU A 73 -1.53 18.86 -18.53
N LEU A 74 -0.82 19.77 -17.86
CA LEU A 74 0.01 20.77 -18.55
C LEU A 74 1.06 20.08 -19.43
N GLU A 75 1.32 20.64 -20.60
CA GLU A 75 2.26 20.07 -21.59
C GLU A 75 3.66 19.85 -20.99
N GLU A 76 4.14 20.78 -20.18
CA GLU A 76 5.42 20.70 -19.47
C GLU A 76 5.52 19.49 -18.51
N ASN A 77 4.38 19.01 -17.97
CA ASN A 77 4.30 17.89 -17.06
C ASN A 77 4.05 16.55 -17.79
N ALA A 78 3.82 16.52 -19.08
CA ALA A 78 3.50 15.33 -19.86
C ALA A 78 4.50 14.17 -19.69
N PRO A 79 5.84 14.38 -19.66
CA PRO A 79 6.79 13.29 -19.44
C PRO A 79 6.66 12.68 -18.04
N LEU A 80 6.42 13.51 -17.01
CA LEU A 80 6.20 13.06 -15.64
C LEU A 80 4.89 12.29 -15.52
N ALA A 81 3.82 12.82 -16.07
CA ALA A 81 2.49 12.20 -16.09
C ALA A 81 2.51 10.82 -16.76
N ALA A 82 3.18 10.69 -17.92
CA ALA A 82 3.34 9.43 -18.63
C ALA A 82 4.13 8.40 -17.80
N ARG A 83 5.23 8.81 -17.17
CA ARG A 83 6.03 7.95 -16.29
C ARG A 83 5.20 7.51 -15.07
N TRP A 84 4.51 8.41 -14.42
CA TRP A 84 3.68 8.13 -13.26
C TRP A 84 2.56 7.15 -13.60
N LYS A 85 1.84 7.40 -14.70
CA LYS A 85 0.83 6.48 -15.24
C LYS A 85 1.39 5.07 -15.42
N LYS A 86 2.54 4.96 -16.10
CA LYS A 86 3.18 3.65 -16.36
C LYS A 86 3.51 2.93 -15.06
N SER A 87 4.07 3.63 -14.07
CA SER A 87 4.44 3.05 -12.77
C SER A 87 3.19 2.63 -11.98
N ALA A 88 2.16 3.47 -11.93
CA ALA A 88 0.91 3.15 -11.24
C ALA A 88 0.23 1.91 -11.84
N ILE A 89 0.15 1.82 -13.17
CA ILE A 89 -0.40 0.64 -13.85
C ILE A 89 0.43 -0.61 -13.52
N ALA A 90 1.77 -0.51 -13.57
CA ALA A 90 2.64 -1.65 -13.28
C ALA A 90 2.47 -2.16 -11.84
N GLU A 91 2.33 -1.26 -10.85
CA GLU A 91 2.08 -1.62 -9.46
C GLU A 91 0.73 -2.34 -9.29
N VAL A 92 -0.33 -1.80 -9.88
CA VAL A 92 -1.67 -2.42 -9.83
C VAL A 92 -1.66 -3.79 -10.50
N MET A 93 -1.07 -3.92 -11.69
CA MET A 93 -0.96 -5.20 -12.40
C MET A 93 -0.19 -6.25 -11.59
N LEU A 94 0.92 -5.85 -10.97
CA LEU A 94 1.68 -6.74 -10.09
C LEU A 94 0.85 -7.18 -8.88
N GLN A 95 0.05 -6.27 -8.29
CA GLN A 95 -0.82 -6.60 -7.17
C GLN A 95 -1.92 -7.58 -7.58
N VAL A 96 -2.55 -7.38 -8.74
CA VAL A 96 -3.55 -8.30 -9.30
C VAL A 96 -2.95 -9.70 -9.49
N GLN A 97 -1.75 -9.80 -10.07
CA GLN A 97 -1.05 -11.08 -10.26
C GLN A 97 -0.75 -11.77 -8.92
N ARG A 98 -0.27 -11.03 -7.91
CA ARG A 98 -0.02 -11.57 -6.57
C ARG A 98 -1.30 -12.08 -5.91
N THR A 99 -2.38 -11.32 -6.04
CA THR A 99 -3.69 -11.72 -5.51
C THR A 99 -4.17 -13.01 -6.16
N ALA A 100 -4.08 -13.11 -7.49
CA ALA A 100 -4.47 -14.32 -8.24
C ALA A 100 -3.64 -15.54 -7.80
N GLY A 101 -2.30 -15.40 -7.76
CA GLY A 101 -1.42 -16.50 -7.33
C GLY A 101 -1.68 -16.94 -5.89
N PHE A 102 -1.95 -15.99 -4.98
CA PHE A 102 -2.32 -16.32 -3.60
C PHE A 102 -3.66 -17.10 -3.55
N LEU A 103 -4.66 -16.68 -4.30
CA LEU A 103 -5.96 -17.37 -4.33
C LEU A 103 -5.86 -18.79 -4.92
N GLU A 104 -5.02 -18.99 -5.94
CA GLU A 104 -4.73 -20.32 -6.50
C GLU A 104 -4.05 -21.23 -5.45
N LEU A 105 -3.04 -20.72 -4.75
CA LEU A 105 -2.40 -21.42 -3.65
C LEU A 105 -3.40 -21.76 -2.54
N TYR A 106 -4.23 -20.79 -2.14
CA TYR A 106 -5.23 -20.99 -1.10
C TYR A 106 -6.23 -22.09 -1.45
N GLN A 107 -6.69 -22.13 -2.70
CA GLN A 107 -7.56 -23.20 -3.20
C GLN A 107 -6.87 -24.57 -3.17
N LYS A 108 -5.57 -24.64 -3.50
CA LYS A 108 -4.79 -25.88 -3.41
C LYS A 108 -4.68 -26.36 -1.99
N LEU A 109 -4.37 -25.47 -1.04
CA LEU A 109 -4.31 -25.77 0.39
C LEU A 109 -5.63 -26.37 0.89
N GLN A 110 -6.76 -25.75 0.53
CA GLN A 110 -8.09 -26.21 0.94
C GLN A 110 -8.40 -27.64 0.39
N LYS A 111 -8.00 -27.93 -0.84
CA LYS A 111 -8.19 -29.28 -1.44
C LYS A 111 -7.39 -30.36 -0.68
N GLU A 112 -6.24 -29.99 -0.11
CA GLU A 112 -5.38 -30.87 0.69
C GLU A 112 -5.75 -30.89 2.18
N GLY A 113 -6.89 -30.26 2.54
CA GLY A 113 -7.41 -30.25 3.91
C GLY A 113 -6.73 -29.23 4.84
N VAL A 114 -5.96 -28.30 4.29
CA VAL A 114 -5.34 -27.19 5.04
C VAL A 114 -6.21 -25.94 4.92
N HIS A 115 -6.64 -25.39 6.04
CA HIS A 115 -7.57 -24.26 6.08
C HIS A 115 -6.97 -23.04 6.83
N PRO A 116 -5.99 -22.35 6.24
CA PRO A 116 -5.38 -21.19 6.88
C PRO A 116 -6.38 -20.05 7.03
N LEU A 117 -6.32 -19.33 8.15
CA LEU A 117 -7.03 -18.08 8.33
C LEU A 117 -6.14 -16.94 7.84
N VAL A 118 -6.61 -16.20 6.85
CA VAL A 118 -5.95 -14.97 6.39
C VAL A 118 -6.25 -13.85 7.38
N VAL A 119 -5.23 -13.31 8.04
CA VAL A 119 -5.42 -12.29 9.10
C VAL A 119 -5.05 -10.88 8.66
N LYS A 120 -4.33 -10.74 7.54
CA LYS A 120 -3.86 -9.47 7.00
C LYS A 120 -3.75 -9.54 5.46
N GLY A 121 -3.02 -8.64 4.83
CA GLY A 121 -2.83 -8.66 3.37
C GLY A 121 -4.17 -8.51 2.63
N LEU A 122 -4.67 -9.58 2.04
CA LEU A 122 -5.92 -9.62 1.28
C LEU A 122 -7.12 -9.05 2.06
N ILE A 123 -7.25 -9.39 3.36
CA ILE A 123 -8.33 -8.88 4.20
C ILE A 123 -8.25 -7.36 4.34
N CYS A 124 -7.06 -6.81 4.60
CA CYS A 124 -6.91 -5.36 4.70
C CYS A 124 -7.19 -4.66 3.36
N ARG A 125 -6.88 -5.30 2.22
CA ARG A 125 -7.19 -4.74 0.90
C ARG A 125 -8.69 -4.69 0.62
N SER A 126 -9.48 -5.64 1.12
CA SER A 126 -10.93 -5.68 0.90
C SER A 126 -11.69 -4.50 1.49
N PHE A 127 -11.08 -3.73 2.39
CA PHE A 127 -11.66 -2.48 2.93
C PHE A 127 -11.51 -1.27 2.00
N TYR A 128 -10.71 -1.39 0.93
CA TYR A 128 -10.54 -0.33 -0.06
C TYR A 128 -11.55 -0.51 -1.19
N GLU A 129 -12.10 0.58 -1.69
CA GLU A 129 -12.99 0.55 -2.87
C GLU A 129 -12.29 -0.07 -4.09
N LYS A 130 -10.99 0.18 -4.24
CA LYS A 130 -10.10 -0.41 -5.25
C LYS A 130 -9.02 -1.24 -4.56
N PRO A 131 -9.27 -2.51 -4.21
CA PRO A 131 -8.37 -3.34 -3.40
C PRO A 131 -6.95 -3.43 -3.94
N ASP A 132 -6.80 -3.50 -5.27
CA ASP A 132 -5.49 -3.66 -5.93
C ASP A 132 -4.65 -2.36 -5.96
N PHE A 133 -5.22 -1.23 -5.54
CA PHE A 133 -4.46 0.02 -5.37
C PHE A 133 -3.69 0.06 -4.05
N ARG A 134 -4.05 -0.81 -3.09
CA ARG A 134 -3.29 -1.01 -1.87
C ARG A 134 -2.23 -2.07 -2.08
N ILE A 135 -1.01 -1.63 -2.35
CA ILE A 135 0.12 -2.55 -2.56
C ILE A 135 0.47 -3.26 -1.25
N SER A 136 0.52 -4.60 -1.31
CA SER A 136 0.88 -5.50 -0.22
C SER A 136 1.80 -6.59 -0.76
N ALA A 137 2.89 -6.87 -0.05
CA ALA A 137 3.89 -7.86 -0.48
C ALA A 137 3.70 -9.21 0.20
N ASP A 138 3.04 -9.23 1.34
CA ASP A 138 2.91 -10.33 2.26
C ASP A 138 1.45 -10.64 2.60
N GLU A 139 1.15 -11.90 2.80
CA GLU A 139 -0.10 -12.40 3.33
C GLU A 139 0.19 -13.12 4.66
N ASP A 140 -0.34 -12.61 5.75
CA ASP A 140 -0.20 -13.24 7.07
C ASP A 140 -1.27 -14.31 7.24
N LEU A 141 -0.84 -15.54 7.56
CA LEU A 141 -1.70 -16.70 7.70
C LEU A 141 -1.58 -17.30 9.10
N LEU A 142 -2.70 -17.61 9.70
CA LEU A 142 -2.76 -18.38 10.94
C LEU A 142 -3.19 -19.81 10.61
N LEU A 143 -2.40 -20.79 11.10
CA LEU A 143 -2.57 -22.22 10.87
C LEU A 143 -2.78 -22.97 12.17
N ARG A 144 -3.48 -24.10 12.11
CA ARG A 144 -3.45 -25.08 13.17
C ARG A 144 -2.11 -25.80 13.13
N LYS A 145 -1.62 -26.19 14.30
CA LYS A 145 -0.32 -26.87 14.42
C LYS A 145 -0.27 -28.15 13.59
N GLU A 146 -1.37 -28.88 13.57
CA GLU A 146 -1.51 -30.17 12.87
C GLU A 146 -1.46 -30.03 11.34
N GLU A 147 -1.80 -28.84 10.81
CA GLU A 147 -1.81 -28.55 9.38
C GLU A 147 -0.43 -28.10 8.87
N PHE A 148 0.49 -27.76 9.77
CA PHE A 148 1.75 -27.09 9.41
C PHE A 148 2.64 -27.93 8.48
N GLU A 149 2.78 -29.23 8.71
CA GLU A 149 3.63 -30.09 7.86
C GLU A 149 3.08 -30.19 6.42
N THR A 150 1.77 -30.32 6.28
CA THR A 150 1.12 -30.37 4.96
C THR A 150 1.21 -29.03 4.26
N PHE A 151 0.97 -27.94 4.98
CA PHE A 151 1.10 -26.57 4.48
C PHE A 151 2.51 -26.31 3.93
N ASP A 152 3.51 -26.58 4.74
CA ASP A 152 4.91 -26.36 4.40
C ASP A 152 5.36 -27.18 3.18
N ARG A 153 4.95 -28.47 3.10
CA ARG A 153 5.21 -29.33 1.94
C ARG A 153 4.62 -28.71 0.68
N ILE A 154 3.36 -28.25 0.71
CA ILE A 154 2.68 -27.66 -0.45
C ILE A 154 3.39 -26.38 -0.90
N LEU A 155 3.81 -25.52 0.05
CA LEU A 155 4.54 -24.30 -0.30
C LEU A 155 5.87 -24.61 -1.00
N LEU A 156 6.62 -25.61 -0.51
CA LEU A 156 7.88 -26.03 -1.14
C LEU A 156 7.66 -26.59 -2.55
N GLU A 157 6.59 -27.37 -2.76
CA GLU A 157 6.19 -27.89 -4.09
C GLU A 157 5.83 -26.76 -5.07
N GLU A 158 5.23 -25.68 -4.57
CA GLU A 158 4.90 -24.46 -5.34
C GLU A 158 6.11 -23.52 -5.52
N GLY A 159 7.30 -23.91 -5.03
CA GLY A 159 8.55 -23.16 -5.23
C GLY A 159 8.80 -22.06 -4.20
N TYR A 160 8.03 -21.99 -3.13
CA TYR A 160 8.32 -21.10 -2.00
C TYR A 160 9.56 -21.56 -1.24
N GLN A 161 10.26 -20.63 -0.65
CA GLN A 161 11.47 -20.91 0.13
C GLN A 161 11.26 -20.52 1.58
N ARG A 162 11.77 -21.36 2.49
CA ARG A 162 11.83 -21.01 3.90
C ARG A 162 12.90 -19.94 4.11
N GLN A 163 12.56 -18.88 4.80
CA GLN A 163 13.56 -17.98 5.32
C GLN A 163 14.13 -18.56 6.62
N ALA A 164 15.46 -18.53 6.77
CA ALA A 164 16.06 -18.85 8.04
C ALA A 164 15.60 -17.84 9.10
N LEU A 165 15.06 -18.33 10.21
CA LEU A 165 14.75 -17.47 11.36
C LEU A 165 16.06 -16.87 11.87
N ASP A 166 16.09 -15.55 12.08
CA ASP A 166 17.20 -14.92 12.79
C ASP A 166 17.17 -15.48 14.25
N PRO A 167 18.30 -15.99 14.79
CA PRO A 167 18.32 -16.51 16.16
C PRO A 167 17.93 -15.51 17.25
N LYS A 168 17.60 -14.28 16.88
CA LYS A 168 17.20 -13.19 17.78
C LYS A 168 15.70 -12.88 17.74
N ASP A 169 14.93 -13.52 16.87
CA ASP A 169 13.47 -13.48 16.82
C ASP A 169 12.91 -14.76 17.50
#